data_8dabb73893182e338fcf49a3d9de7d02
#
_entry.id   8dabb73893182e338fcf49a3d9de7d02
#
_cell.length_a   1.000
_cell.length_b   1.000
_cell.length_c   1.000
_cell.angle_alpha   90.00
_cell.angle_beta   90.00
_cell.angle_gamma   90.00
#
_symmetry.space_group_name_H-M   'P 1'
#
loop_
_entity.id
_entity.type
_entity.pdbx_description
1 polymer ?
#
loop_
_entity_poly.entity_id
_entity_poly.type
_entity_poly.pdbx_seq_one_letter_code
_entity_poly.pdbx_strand_id
1 'polypeptide(L)'
;MKRLILTLLSTAAAVTLAAQPDSLDYRGDYYFSKRSQQESLPVRPHHTVMLGNSLTERGAWAEYFPEAHVINRGIGGDCVAGMAARLDSIVAGRPRAIFLMAGVNDLIFSTIAPEALLRQYERLLDRIAAESPATQVFIQSPLPLDEARNEPYFTGKNAHIEAFDRLLRRMAARRGLKFIDIRSRMLRDGKLPAEYTVDGIHLTPAGYAVWVEALRPYVTPAGARIGTVTCAGRGLAGVVVSDGDNCAATDSAGRFVLPANDRARFVFVSTPAGYASPSEEGVVRHYLPAKSDGSSHDFRLRRKPSGETRHGFVVVADPQLF
;
A
#
# COMPACT_ATOMS: atom_id res chain seq x y z
N MET A 1 81.68 4.47 5.50
CA MET A 1 80.30 4.76 5.87
C MET A 1 79.47 4.79 4.57
N LYS A 2 78.84 3.68 4.23
CA LYS A 2 77.92 3.56 3.05
C LYS A 2 76.49 3.81 3.52
N ARG A 3 75.86 4.87 3.00
CA ARG A 3 74.42 5.17 3.22
C ARG A 3 73.60 4.30 2.29
N LEU A 4 72.77 3.44 2.90
CA LEU A 4 71.79 2.66 2.21
C LEU A 4 70.50 3.53 2.05
N ILE A 5 70.16 3.86 0.82
CA ILE A 5 68.90 4.57 0.49
C ILE A 5 67.82 3.47 0.28
N LEU A 6 66.90 3.39 1.21
CA LEU A 6 65.75 2.49 1.11
C LEU A 6 64.65 3.21 0.33
N THR A 7 64.44 2.82 -0.92
CA THR A 7 63.35 3.32 -1.74
C THR A 7 62.08 2.54 -1.43
N LEU A 8 61.13 3.15 -0.72
CA LEU A 8 59.77 2.57 -0.52
C LEU A 8 58.99 2.76 -1.84
N LEU A 9 58.77 1.66 -2.57
CA LEU A 9 57.78 1.60 -3.62
C LEU A 9 56.40 1.45 -2.95
N SER A 10 55.59 2.51 -2.96
CA SER A 10 54.16 2.45 -2.64
C SER A 10 53.41 1.92 -3.85
N THR A 11 53.02 0.65 -3.83
CA THR A 11 52.06 0.09 -4.78
C THR A 11 50.69 0.59 -4.40
N ALA A 12 50.17 1.61 -5.07
CA ALA A 12 48.80 1.98 -5.04
C ALA A 12 48.01 0.87 -5.74
N ALA A 13 47.32 0.02 -4.97
CA ALA A 13 46.37 -0.91 -5.53
C ALA A 13 45.17 -0.09 -6.05
N ALA A 14 45.09 0.05 -7.37
CA ALA A 14 43.91 0.59 -8.03
C ALA A 14 42.76 -0.42 -7.81
N VAL A 15 41.85 -0.10 -6.92
CA VAL A 15 40.58 -0.81 -6.83
C VAL A 15 39.79 -0.46 -8.09
N THR A 16 39.84 -1.33 -9.07
CA THR A 16 38.96 -1.25 -10.24
C THR A 16 37.55 -1.52 -9.76
N LEU A 17 36.76 -0.48 -9.64
CA LEU A 17 35.31 -0.63 -9.44
C LEU A 17 34.79 -1.37 -10.68
N ALA A 18 34.31 -2.60 -10.51
CA ALA A 18 33.67 -3.33 -11.58
C ALA A 18 32.47 -2.50 -12.10
N ALA A 19 32.34 -2.38 -13.43
CA ALA A 19 31.21 -1.69 -14.05
C ALA A 19 29.90 -2.34 -13.57
N GLN A 20 28.93 -1.51 -13.16
CA GLN A 20 27.62 -2.02 -12.76
C GLN A 20 26.92 -2.66 -13.97
N PRO A 21 26.21 -3.80 -13.78
CA PRO A 21 25.50 -4.47 -14.87
C PRO A 21 24.30 -3.65 -15.35
N ASP A 22 23.86 -3.87 -16.60
CA ASP A 22 22.68 -3.22 -17.18
C ASP A 22 21.37 -3.63 -16.50
N SER A 23 21.36 -4.77 -15.81
CA SER A 23 20.23 -5.27 -15.02
C SER A 23 20.74 -6.02 -13.79
N LEU A 24 19.96 -5.96 -12.71
CA LEU A 24 20.26 -6.70 -11.49
C LEU A 24 19.98 -8.19 -11.67
N ASP A 25 20.97 -9.04 -11.39
CA ASP A 25 20.76 -10.48 -11.27
C ASP A 25 20.26 -10.82 -9.84
N TYR A 26 19.00 -11.22 -9.74
CA TYR A 26 18.34 -11.60 -8.47
C TYR A 26 18.54 -13.09 -8.14
N ARG A 27 19.09 -13.90 -9.05
CA ARG A 27 19.14 -15.37 -8.99
C ARG A 27 20.26 -15.85 -8.08
N GLY A 28 20.07 -15.73 -6.78
CA GLY A 28 20.98 -16.27 -5.76
C GLY A 28 20.26 -17.28 -4.85
N ASP A 29 21.03 -18.05 -4.11
CA ASP A 29 20.53 -19.11 -3.20
C ASP A 29 19.51 -18.56 -2.20
N TYR A 30 19.74 -17.37 -1.68
CA TYR A 30 18.81 -16.71 -0.77
C TYR A 30 17.45 -16.46 -1.42
N TYR A 31 17.43 -15.90 -2.65
CA TYR A 31 16.22 -15.67 -3.40
C TYR A 31 15.45 -16.97 -3.65
N PHE A 32 16.12 -18.01 -4.13
CA PHE A 32 15.46 -19.29 -4.42
C PHE A 32 14.93 -19.96 -3.16
N SER A 33 15.67 -19.94 -2.06
CA SER A 33 15.23 -20.46 -0.76
C SER A 33 13.98 -19.74 -0.26
N LYS A 34 14.00 -18.40 -0.26
CA LYS A 34 12.85 -17.62 0.19
C LYS A 34 11.65 -17.75 -0.73
N ARG A 35 11.87 -17.78 -2.03
CA ARG A 35 10.83 -18.03 -3.03
C ARG A 35 10.16 -19.36 -2.77
N SER A 36 10.92 -20.45 -2.66
CA SER A 36 10.38 -21.80 -2.38
C SER A 36 9.58 -21.84 -1.08
N GLN A 37 10.08 -21.20 0.00
CA GLN A 37 9.32 -21.08 1.24
C GLN A 37 8.00 -20.36 1.04
N GLN A 38 8.00 -19.22 0.32
CA GLN A 38 6.79 -18.44 0.07
C GLN A 38 5.79 -19.18 -0.82
N GLU A 39 6.26 -19.93 -1.80
CA GLU A 39 5.43 -20.75 -2.70
C GLU A 39 4.76 -21.91 -1.98
N SER A 40 5.37 -22.45 -0.91
CA SER A 40 4.75 -23.47 -0.05
C SER A 40 3.61 -22.94 0.84
N LEU A 41 3.48 -21.61 0.97
CA LEU A 41 2.50 -20.92 1.80
C LEU A 41 1.43 -20.26 0.91
N PRO A 42 0.25 -20.86 0.76
CA PRO A 42 -0.73 -20.40 -0.22
C PRO A 42 -1.26 -18.99 0.09
N VAL A 43 -1.30 -18.15 -0.94
CA VAL A 43 -2.06 -16.89 -0.91
C VAL A 43 -3.55 -17.21 -1.02
N ARG A 44 -4.39 -16.42 -0.36
CA ARG A 44 -5.86 -16.61 -0.33
C ARG A 44 -6.57 -15.29 -0.64
N PRO A 45 -7.86 -15.32 -1.07
CA PRO A 45 -8.61 -14.12 -1.45
C PRO A 45 -8.74 -13.05 -0.37
N HIS A 46 -8.72 -13.43 0.90
CA HIS A 46 -8.80 -12.48 2.02
C HIS A 46 -7.45 -11.84 2.38
N HIS A 47 -6.35 -12.33 1.82
CA HIS A 47 -5.04 -11.79 2.14
C HIS A 47 -4.79 -10.40 1.53
N THR A 48 -4.10 -9.57 2.29
CA THR A 48 -3.41 -8.37 1.82
C THR A 48 -1.92 -8.70 1.67
N VAL A 49 -1.38 -8.57 0.49
CA VAL A 49 0.01 -8.97 0.16
C VAL A 49 0.91 -7.74 0.18
N MET A 50 1.97 -7.77 0.98
CA MET A 50 3.08 -6.82 0.90
C MET A 50 4.14 -7.39 -0.03
N LEU A 51 4.21 -6.92 -1.28
CA LEU A 51 5.14 -7.40 -2.31
C LEU A 51 6.28 -6.42 -2.48
N GLY A 52 7.52 -6.91 -2.32
CA GLY A 52 8.70 -6.05 -2.42
C GLY A 52 10.02 -6.77 -2.16
N ASN A 53 11.03 -5.98 -1.86
CA ASN A 53 12.40 -6.42 -1.60
C ASN A 53 12.71 -6.55 -0.08
N SER A 54 13.99 -6.36 0.33
CA SER A 54 14.42 -6.42 1.73
C SER A 54 13.70 -5.41 2.65
N LEU A 55 13.37 -4.23 2.15
CA LEU A 55 12.61 -3.25 2.90
C LEU A 55 11.23 -3.77 3.28
N THR A 56 10.56 -4.45 2.36
CA THR A 56 9.29 -5.14 2.63
C THR A 56 9.50 -6.38 3.50
N GLU A 57 10.52 -7.19 3.23
CA GLU A 57 10.80 -8.43 3.98
C GLU A 57 10.98 -8.19 5.48
N ARG A 58 11.70 -7.12 5.85
CA ARG A 58 12.02 -6.80 7.25
C ARG A 58 10.89 -6.16 8.03
N GLY A 59 9.79 -5.80 7.38
CA GLY A 59 8.61 -5.21 8.04
C GLY A 59 7.76 -6.27 8.75
N ALA A 60 7.39 -6.02 9.99
CA ALA A 60 6.49 -6.86 10.78
C ALA A 60 5.01 -6.57 10.44
N TRP A 61 4.65 -6.72 9.17
CA TRP A 61 3.37 -6.22 8.62
C TRP A 61 2.14 -6.83 9.28
N ALA A 62 2.19 -8.13 9.62
CA ALA A 62 1.08 -8.79 10.30
C ALA A 62 0.85 -8.25 11.72
N GLU A 63 1.92 -7.80 12.38
CA GLU A 63 1.86 -7.20 13.71
C GLU A 63 1.40 -5.73 13.66
N TYR A 64 1.81 -4.99 12.61
CA TYR A 64 1.34 -3.62 12.39
C TYR A 64 -0.14 -3.54 11.98
N PHE A 65 -0.66 -4.59 11.34
CA PHE A 65 -2.04 -4.67 10.82
C PHE A 65 -2.68 -6.03 11.14
N PRO A 66 -2.86 -6.37 12.42
CA PRO A 66 -3.26 -7.72 12.84
C PRO A 66 -4.61 -8.17 12.27
N GLU A 67 -5.52 -7.23 12.04
CA GLU A 67 -6.89 -7.54 11.56
C GLU A 67 -7.01 -7.51 10.03
N ALA A 68 -5.94 -7.26 9.30
CA ALA A 68 -5.99 -7.11 7.85
C ALA A 68 -5.51 -8.35 7.07
N HIS A 69 -5.20 -9.46 7.75
CA HIS A 69 -4.61 -10.67 7.18
C HIS A 69 -3.46 -10.37 6.22
N VAL A 70 -2.55 -9.50 6.68
CA VAL A 70 -1.40 -9.10 5.88
C VAL A 70 -0.38 -10.22 5.85
N ILE A 71 0.07 -10.57 4.64
CA ILE A 71 1.17 -11.51 4.45
C ILE A 71 2.35 -10.82 3.79
N ASN A 72 3.54 -11.14 4.29
CA ASN A 72 4.79 -10.61 3.79
C ASN A 72 5.29 -11.46 2.59
N ARG A 73 5.47 -10.82 1.45
CA ARG A 73 6.05 -11.37 0.24
C ARG A 73 7.25 -10.53 -0.22
N GLY A 74 8.01 -9.98 0.75
CA GLY A 74 9.33 -9.40 0.53
C GLY A 74 10.40 -10.47 0.40
N ILE A 75 11.44 -10.21 -0.42
CA ILE A 75 12.68 -11.00 -0.50
C ILE A 75 13.86 -10.04 -0.56
N GLY A 76 14.86 -10.26 0.30
CA GLY A 76 16.09 -9.47 0.31
C GLY A 76 16.82 -9.50 -1.03
N GLY A 77 17.27 -8.34 -1.50
CA GLY A 77 17.97 -8.22 -2.79
C GLY A 77 17.08 -8.29 -4.02
N ASP A 78 15.77 -8.52 -3.88
CA ASP A 78 14.87 -8.67 -5.02
C ASP A 78 14.70 -7.38 -5.84
N CYS A 79 14.40 -7.54 -7.12
CA CYS A 79 14.18 -6.51 -8.11
C CYS A 79 12.86 -6.71 -8.84
N VAL A 80 12.49 -5.78 -9.73
CA VAL A 80 11.23 -5.88 -10.49
C VAL A 80 11.15 -7.18 -11.29
N ALA A 81 12.25 -7.62 -11.92
CA ALA A 81 12.31 -8.87 -12.67
C ALA A 81 12.14 -10.11 -11.77
N GLY A 82 12.76 -10.10 -10.58
CA GLY A 82 12.62 -11.17 -9.60
C GLY A 82 11.20 -11.29 -9.06
N MET A 83 10.55 -10.16 -8.77
CA MET A 83 9.14 -10.14 -8.36
C MET A 83 8.23 -10.70 -9.47
N ALA A 84 8.50 -10.36 -10.73
CA ALA A 84 7.76 -10.90 -11.88
C ALA A 84 7.94 -12.42 -12.02
N ALA A 85 9.13 -12.95 -11.73
CA ALA A 85 9.43 -14.37 -11.82
C ALA A 85 8.74 -15.23 -10.74
N ARG A 86 8.29 -14.64 -9.63
CA ARG A 86 7.57 -15.33 -8.53
C ARG A 86 6.11 -14.89 -8.38
N LEU A 87 5.58 -14.17 -9.36
CA LEU A 87 4.23 -13.61 -9.29
C LEU A 87 3.14 -14.69 -9.29
N ASP A 88 3.34 -15.79 -10.00
CA ASP A 88 2.34 -16.86 -10.23
C ASP A 88 1.71 -17.35 -8.92
N SER A 89 2.52 -17.66 -7.92
CA SER A 89 2.04 -18.14 -6.61
C SER A 89 1.23 -17.09 -5.83
N ILE A 90 1.40 -15.81 -6.17
CA ILE A 90 0.69 -14.70 -5.54
C ILE A 90 -0.67 -14.49 -6.22
N VAL A 91 -0.68 -14.34 -7.54
CA VAL A 91 -1.91 -14.04 -8.30
C VAL A 91 -2.87 -15.23 -8.38
N ALA A 92 -2.35 -16.48 -8.34
CA ALA A 92 -3.17 -17.69 -8.26
C ALA A 92 -4.10 -17.69 -7.02
N GLY A 93 -3.67 -17.06 -5.93
CA GLY A 93 -4.47 -16.91 -4.72
C GLY A 93 -5.54 -15.82 -4.78
N ARG A 94 -5.54 -15.00 -5.83
CA ARG A 94 -6.46 -13.87 -6.02
C ARG A 94 -6.61 -13.00 -4.77
N PRO A 95 -5.50 -12.47 -4.22
CA PRO A 95 -5.55 -11.73 -2.96
C PRO A 95 -6.45 -10.49 -3.10
N ARG A 96 -7.01 -10.06 -1.98
CA ARG A 96 -7.83 -8.84 -1.93
C ARG A 96 -7.04 -7.61 -2.37
N ALA A 97 -5.79 -7.50 -1.94
CA ALA A 97 -4.94 -6.37 -2.27
C ALA A 97 -3.47 -6.76 -2.38
N ILE A 98 -2.73 -6.05 -3.23
CA ILE A 98 -1.27 -6.08 -3.33
C ILE A 98 -0.74 -4.66 -3.12
N PHE A 99 0.11 -4.49 -2.11
CA PHE A 99 0.89 -3.29 -1.87
C PHE A 99 2.28 -3.51 -2.44
N LEU A 100 2.58 -2.90 -3.58
CA LEU A 100 3.79 -3.14 -4.34
C LEU A 100 4.81 -2.02 -4.14
N MET A 101 6.01 -2.38 -3.65
CA MET A 101 7.17 -1.50 -3.59
C MET A 101 8.39 -2.18 -4.21
N ALA A 102 8.87 -1.65 -5.35
CA ALA A 102 9.97 -2.20 -6.13
C ALA A 102 10.77 -1.12 -6.83
N GLY A 103 11.97 -1.47 -7.28
CA GLY A 103 12.81 -0.64 -8.15
C GLY A 103 14.02 -0.01 -7.47
N VAL A 104 14.09 0.06 -6.14
CA VAL A 104 15.24 0.67 -5.45
C VAL A 104 16.52 -0.12 -5.72
N ASN A 105 16.49 -1.46 -5.59
CA ASN A 105 17.67 -2.30 -5.86
C ASN A 105 18.10 -2.23 -7.32
N ASP A 106 17.13 -2.21 -8.25
CA ASP A 106 17.39 -2.05 -9.68
C ASP A 106 18.21 -0.77 -9.92
N LEU A 107 17.81 0.36 -9.33
CA LEU A 107 18.45 1.66 -9.53
C LEU A 107 19.79 1.80 -8.79
N ILE A 108 19.96 1.10 -7.65
CA ILE A 108 21.23 1.17 -6.88
C ILE A 108 22.29 0.28 -7.52
N PHE A 109 21.93 -0.98 -7.83
CA PHE A 109 22.91 -2.02 -8.16
C PHE A 109 22.99 -2.34 -9.65
N SER A 110 22.34 -1.55 -10.52
CA SER A 110 22.50 -1.63 -11.97
C SER A 110 22.56 -0.24 -12.62
N THR A 111 22.77 -0.22 -13.92
CA THR A 111 22.78 1.01 -14.75
C THR A 111 21.45 1.25 -15.44
N ILE A 112 20.39 0.53 -15.08
CA ILE A 112 19.08 0.65 -15.70
C ILE A 112 18.52 2.07 -15.59
N ALA A 113 18.10 2.64 -16.70
CA ALA A 113 17.43 3.94 -16.69
C ALA A 113 16.02 3.84 -16.06
N PRO A 114 15.55 4.88 -15.33
CA PRO A 114 14.22 4.88 -14.72
C PRO A 114 13.06 4.56 -15.68
N GLU A 115 13.16 4.99 -16.95
CA GLU A 115 12.16 4.73 -17.98
C GLU A 115 12.16 3.26 -18.44
N ALA A 116 13.32 2.63 -18.49
CA ALA A 116 13.44 1.21 -18.80
C ALA A 116 12.88 0.36 -17.66
N LEU A 117 13.18 0.75 -16.44
CA LEU A 117 12.63 0.11 -15.23
C LEU A 117 11.12 0.26 -15.16
N LEU A 118 10.56 1.45 -15.49
CA LEU A 118 9.12 1.65 -15.55
C LEU A 118 8.45 0.65 -16.50
N ARG A 119 9.03 0.40 -17.68
CA ARG A 119 8.48 -0.60 -18.62
C ARG A 119 8.45 -2.02 -18.04
N GLN A 120 9.43 -2.39 -17.22
CA GLN A 120 9.40 -3.68 -16.51
C GLN A 120 8.30 -3.71 -15.45
N TYR A 121 8.17 -2.62 -14.71
CA TYR A 121 7.14 -2.46 -13.69
C TYR A 121 5.72 -2.49 -14.28
N GLU A 122 5.51 -1.85 -15.42
CA GLU A 122 4.23 -1.87 -16.14
C GLU A 122 3.86 -3.29 -16.61
N ARG A 123 4.82 -4.08 -17.11
CA ARG A 123 4.57 -5.50 -17.45
C ARG A 123 4.18 -6.34 -16.24
N LEU A 124 4.78 -6.09 -15.07
CA LEU A 124 4.39 -6.74 -13.82
C LEU A 124 2.93 -6.40 -13.45
N LEU A 125 2.53 -5.14 -13.59
CA LEU A 125 1.15 -4.70 -13.35
C LEU A 125 0.17 -5.29 -14.36
N ASP A 126 0.55 -5.38 -15.64
CA ASP A 126 -0.28 -5.98 -16.70
C ASP A 126 -0.58 -7.45 -16.39
N ARG A 127 0.41 -8.19 -15.89
CA ARG A 127 0.21 -9.57 -15.44
C ARG A 127 -0.73 -9.65 -14.24
N ILE A 128 -0.57 -8.81 -13.23
CA ILE A 128 -1.49 -8.78 -12.08
C ILE A 128 -2.92 -8.51 -12.56
N ALA A 129 -3.11 -7.54 -13.43
CA ALA A 129 -4.43 -7.17 -13.95
C ALA A 129 -5.08 -8.29 -14.78
N ALA A 130 -4.28 -9.02 -15.57
CA ALA A 130 -4.77 -10.13 -16.40
C ALA A 130 -5.10 -11.38 -15.57
N GLU A 131 -4.21 -11.75 -14.62
CA GLU A 131 -4.29 -13.00 -13.89
C GLU A 131 -5.13 -12.90 -12.58
N SER A 132 -5.27 -11.68 -12.03
CA SER A 132 -6.05 -11.43 -10.81
C SER A 132 -6.81 -10.09 -10.87
N PRO A 133 -7.77 -9.93 -11.79
CA PRO A 133 -8.41 -8.64 -12.10
C PRO A 133 -9.22 -8.03 -10.94
N ALA A 134 -9.63 -8.83 -9.96
CA ALA A 134 -10.33 -8.34 -8.77
C ALA A 134 -9.38 -7.84 -7.66
N THR A 135 -8.08 -8.07 -7.79
CA THR A 135 -7.08 -7.65 -6.81
C THR A 135 -6.86 -6.13 -6.88
N GLN A 136 -7.04 -5.43 -5.77
CA GLN A 136 -6.67 -4.02 -5.68
C GLN A 136 -5.15 -3.88 -5.62
N VAL A 137 -4.58 -3.02 -6.47
CA VAL A 137 -3.14 -2.76 -6.48
C VAL A 137 -2.85 -1.36 -5.99
N PHE A 138 -2.00 -1.27 -4.96
CA PHE A 138 -1.49 -0.04 -4.41
C PHE A 138 -0.01 0.10 -4.76
N ILE A 139 0.35 1.17 -5.46
CA ILE A 139 1.73 1.48 -5.82
C ILE A 139 2.33 2.30 -4.68
N GLN A 140 3.41 1.82 -4.12
CA GLN A 140 4.16 2.55 -3.10
C GLN A 140 5.34 3.27 -3.72
N SER A 141 5.61 4.50 -3.27
CA SER A 141 6.81 5.24 -3.68
C SER A 141 8.07 4.47 -3.30
N PRO A 142 9.13 4.46 -4.11
CA PRO A 142 10.44 3.99 -3.70
C PRO A 142 10.95 4.88 -2.55
N LEU A 143 11.72 4.29 -1.62
CA LEU A 143 12.23 5.02 -0.47
C LEU A 143 13.55 5.74 -0.79
N PRO A 144 13.83 6.87 -0.13
CA PRO A 144 15.10 7.57 -0.30
C PRO A 144 16.24 6.83 0.40
N LEU A 145 17.46 7.18 0.04
CA LEU A 145 18.70 6.69 0.65
C LEU A 145 19.39 7.79 1.47
N ASP A 146 20.13 7.39 2.49
CA ASP A 146 21.18 8.22 3.08
C ASP A 146 22.48 7.98 2.29
N GLU A 147 22.74 8.80 1.29
CA GLU A 147 23.88 8.62 0.38
C GLU A 147 25.22 8.75 1.10
N ALA A 148 25.29 9.49 2.20
CA ALA A 148 26.52 9.65 2.98
C ALA A 148 26.92 8.38 3.75
N ARG A 149 26.00 7.45 3.96
CA ARG A 149 26.24 6.23 4.76
C ARG A 149 27.00 5.16 4.01
N ASN A 150 26.95 5.13 2.68
CA ASN A 150 27.55 4.05 1.89
C ASN A 150 28.12 4.59 0.56
N GLU A 151 29.02 5.54 0.66
CA GLU A 151 29.79 6.01 -0.49
C GLU A 151 30.84 4.94 -0.92
N PRO A 152 31.09 4.80 -2.24
CA PRO A 152 30.50 5.54 -3.35
C PRO A 152 29.19 4.92 -3.90
N TYR A 153 28.71 3.80 -3.36
CA TYR A 153 27.62 3.02 -3.96
C TYR A 153 26.27 3.77 -4.03
N PHE A 154 25.99 4.63 -3.05
CA PHE A 154 24.74 5.37 -3.00
C PHE A 154 24.82 6.77 -3.63
N THR A 155 26.01 7.23 -3.93
CA THR A 155 26.22 8.60 -4.47
C THR A 155 25.43 8.81 -5.77
N GLY A 156 24.58 9.84 -5.79
CA GLY A 156 23.75 10.22 -6.93
C GLY A 156 22.52 9.32 -7.18
N LYS A 157 22.32 8.26 -6.41
CA LYS A 157 21.21 7.31 -6.62
C LYS A 157 19.84 7.90 -6.26
N ASN A 158 19.76 8.83 -5.30
CA ASN A 158 18.52 9.52 -4.97
C ASN A 158 17.92 10.27 -6.16
N ALA A 159 18.74 10.82 -7.07
CA ALA A 159 18.25 11.47 -8.28
C ALA A 159 17.53 10.49 -9.22
N HIS A 160 18.04 9.26 -9.38
CA HIS A 160 17.38 8.19 -10.16
C HIS A 160 16.10 7.69 -9.48
N ILE A 161 16.14 7.49 -8.14
CA ILE A 161 14.99 7.09 -7.35
C ILE A 161 13.87 8.13 -7.45
N GLU A 162 14.20 9.42 -7.38
CA GLU A 162 13.24 10.50 -7.54
C GLU A 162 12.67 10.59 -8.96
N ALA A 163 13.51 10.39 -9.98
CA ALA A 163 13.03 10.32 -11.36
C ALA A 163 12.03 9.16 -11.53
N PHE A 164 12.34 8.00 -10.98
CA PHE A 164 11.47 6.84 -11.01
C PHE A 164 10.16 7.06 -10.21
N ASP A 165 10.22 7.68 -9.03
CA ASP A 165 9.05 8.06 -8.25
C ASP A 165 8.07 8.93 -9.06
N ARG A 166 8.60 9.97 -9.74
CA ARG A 166 7.78 10.82 -10.63
C ARG A 166 7.14 10.03 -11.78
N LEU A 167 7.86 9.05 -12.33
CA LEU A 167 7.35 8.19 -13.39
C LEU A 167 6.24 7.27 -12.86
N LEU A 168 6.44 6.61 -11.72
CA LEU A 168 5.46 5.75 -11.07
C LEU A 168 4.19 6.52 -10.73
N ARG A 169 4.30 7.73 -10.17
CA ARG A 169 3.16 8.58 -9.84
C ARG A 169 2.31 8.90 -11.08
N ARG A 170 2.96 9.29 -12.18
CA ARG A 170 2.27 9.55 -13.46
C ARG A 170 1.64 8.29 -14.05
N MET A 171 2.34 7.18 -14.00
CA MET A 171 1.84 5.89 -14.47
C MET A 171 0.62 5.45 -13.65
N ALA A 172 0.67 5.51 -12.33
CA ALA A 172 -0.45 5.17 -11.45
C ALA A 172 -1.70 6.01 -11.78
N ALA A 173 -1.52 7.33 -11.96
CA ALA A 173 -2.62 8.22 -12.33
C ALA A 173 -3.24 7.84 -13.70
N ARG A 174 -2.43 7.53 -14.72
CA ARG A 174 -2.93 7.10 -16.04
C ARG A 174 -3.71 5.78 -15.97
N ARG A 175 -3.30 4.87 -15.09
CA ARG A 175 -3.94 3.55 -14.92
C ARG A 175 -5.09 3.54 -13.90
N GLY A 176 -5.40 4.66 -13.26
CA GLY A 176 -6.41 4.74 -12.19
C GLY A 176 -6.00 3.98 -10.93
N LEU A 177 -4.71 3.69 -10.75
CA LEU A 177 -4.18 3.00 -9.58
C LEU A 177 -3.86 3.98 -8.45
N LYS A 178 -4.00 3.52 -7.21
CA LYS A 178 -3.64 4.32 -6.04
C LYS A 178 -2.14 4.35 -5.86
N PHE A 179 -1.56 5.55 -5.84
CA PHE A 179 -0.18 5.80 -5.47
C PHE A 179 -0.12 6.26 -4.01
N ILE A 180 0.76 5.64 -3.22
CA ILE A 180 0.99 5.98 -1.81
C ILE A 180 2.36 6.62 -1.68
N ASP A 181 2.38 7.89 -1.35
CA ASP A 181 3.60 8.67 -1.18
C ASP A 181 4.17 8.46 0.22
N ILE A 182 5.10 7.54 0.35
CA ILE A 182 5.85 7.28 1.58
C ILE A 182 7.13 8.12 1.58
N ARG A 183 7.77 8.25 0.41
CA ARG A 183 9.05 8.93 0.24
C ARG A 183 9.04 10.35 0.82
N SER A 184 8.05 11.16 0.47
CA SER A 184 7.97 12.56 0.96
C SER A 184 7.81 12.64 2.48
N ARG A 185 7.18 11.64 3.10
CA ARG A 185 7.00 11.56 4.55
C ARG A 185 8.29 11.16 5.29
N MET A 186 9.21 10.50 4.61
CA MET A 186 10.50 10.08 5.18
C MET A 186 11.59 11.14 5.05
N LEU A 187 11.39 12.18 4.26
CA LEU A 187 12.38 13.23 4.05
C LEU A 187 12.21 14.37 5.05
N ARG A 188 13.32 14.83 5.60
CA ARG A 188 13.47 16.12 6.29
C ARG A 188 14.56 16.91 5.57
N ASP A 189 14.26 18.13 5.19
CA ASP A 189 15.16 19.00 4.42
C ASP A 189 15.77 18.30 3.19
N GLY A 190 14.93 17.49 2.51
CA GLY A 190 15.31 16.72 1.32
C GLY A 190 16.20 15.51 1.55
N LYS A 191 16.48 15.13 2.82
CA LYS A 191 17.34 13.99 3.18
C LYS A 191 16.60 12.96 4.01
N LEU A 192 17.05 11.71 3.93
CA LEU A 192 16.61 10.65 4.84
C LEU A 192 17.28 10.87 6.20
N PRO A 193 16.54 11.11 7.30
CA PRO A 193 17.12 11.27 8.63
C PRO A 193 17.84 10.00 9.08
N ALA A 194 18.98 10.18 9.75
CA ALA A 194 19.79 9.04 10.24
C ALA A 194 19.03 8.16 11.24
N GLU A 195 18.07 8.71 11.97
CA GLU A 195 17.21 7.93 12.89
C GLU A 195 16.22 7.00 12.17
N TYR A 196 15.98 7.18 10.87
CA TYR A 196 15.08 6.33 10.09
C TYR A 196 15.77 5.17 9.39
N THR A 197 17.12 5.17 9.36
CA THR A 197 17.87 4.12 8.66
C THR A 197 19.01 3.55 9.52
N VAL A 198 19.28 2.24 9.37
CA VAL A 198 20.40 1.57 10.06
C VAL A 198 21.70 1.60 9.26
N ASP A 199 21.61 1.59 7.94
CA ASP A 199 22.76 1.44 7.01
C ASP A 199 22.66 2.32 5.77
N GLY A 200 21.73 3.28 5.74
CA GLY A 200 21.47 4.18 4.62
C GLY A 200 20.36 3.72 3.67
N ILE A 201 19.90 2.48 3.79
CA ILE A 201 18.77 1.92 3.00
C ILE A 201 17.72 1.25 3.88
N HIS A 202 18.10 0.35 4.79
CA HIS A 202 17.17 -0.39 5.62
C HIS A 202 16.72 0.44 6.81
N LEU A 203 15.44 0.26 7.16
CA LEU A 203 14.77 1.13 8.13
C LEU A 203 14.98 0.67 9.59
N THR A 204 15.01 1.66 10.48
CA THR A 204 14.81 1.49 11.91
C THR A 204 13.32 1.33 12.23
N PRO A 205 12.95 0.98 13.49
CA PRO A 205 11.55 1.02 13.92
C PRO A 205 10.88 2.39 13.69
N ALA A 206 11.62 3.50 13.86
CA ALA A 206 11.11 4.85 13.60
C ALA A 206 10.80 5.08 12.10
N GLY A 207 11.65 4.58 11.20
CA GLY A 207 11.39 4.61 9.76
C GLY A 207 10.17 3.76 9.37
N TYR A 208 10.03 2.55 9.95
CA TYR A 208 8.84 1.74 9.73
C TYR A 208 7.57 2.39 10.25
N ALA A 209 7.61 3.10 11.39
CA ALA A 209 6.45 3.82 11.90
C ALA A 209 5.92 4.85 10.89
N VAL A 210 6.80 5.60 10.21
CA VAL A 210 6.42 6.54 9.14
C VAL A 210 5.75 5.80 7.97
N TRP A 211 6.29 4.64 7.58
CA TRP A 211 5.73 3.83 6.49
C TRP A 211 4.35 3.28 6.87
N VAL A 212 4.21 2.70 8.05
CA VAL A 212 2.94 2.16 8.56
C VAL A 212 1.85 3.23 8.58
N GLU A 213 2.15 4.43 9.10
CA GLU A 213 1.18 5.53 9.10
C GLU A 213 0.78 5.98 7.69
N ALA A 214 1.68 5.91 6.70
CA ALA A 214 1.34 6.17 5.31
C ALA A 214 0.39 5.12 4.73
N LEU A 215 0.50 3.86 5.17
CA LEU A 215 -0.33 2.74 4.70
C LEU A 215 -1.67 2.63 5.41
N ARG A 216 -1.77 3.07 6.67
CA ARG A 216 -2.95 2.89 7.53
C ARG A 216 -4.29 3.24 6.86
N PRO A 217 -4.43 4.33 6.07
CA PRO A 217 -5.68 4.66 5.38
C PRO A 217 -6.09 3.68 4.27
N TYR A 218 -5.19 2.79 3.86
CA TYR A 218 -5.38 1.89 2.71
C TYR A 218 -5.42 0.41 3.09
N VAL A 219 -4.83 0.05 4.24
CA VAL A 219 -4.87 -1.32 4.75
C VAL A 219 -6.17 -1.52 5.50
N THR A 220 -7.13 -2.19 4.85
CA THR A 220 -8.45 -2.44 5.40
C THR A 220 -8.45 -3.74 6.20
N PRO A 221 -9.02 -3.78 7.42
CA PRO A 221 -9.20 -5.02 8.16
C PRO A 221 -9.95 -6.08 7.35
N ALA A 222 -9.61 -7.36 7.52
CA ALA A 222 -10.28 -8.46 6.86
C ALA A 222 -11.73 -8.56 7.32
N GLY A 223 -12.65 -8.77 6.37
CA GLY A 223 -14.08 -8.81 6.69
C GLY A 223 -14.69 -7.46 7.10
N ALA A 224 -13.88 -6.38 7.14
CA ALA A 224 -14.41 -5.06 7.41
C ALA A 224 -15.42 -4.65 6.34
N ARG A 225 -16.45 -3.95 6.77
CA ARG A 225 -17.45 -3.35 5.88
C ARG A 225 -17.03 -1.93 5.56
N ILE A 226 -16.75 -1.69 4.30
CA ILE A 226 -16.33 -0.39 3.78
C ILE A 226 -17.44 0.24 2.97
N GLY A 227 -17.44 1.56 2.87
CA GLY A 227 -18.41 2.25 2.03
C GLY A 227 -18.24 3.76 2.06
N THR A 228 -19.16 4.42 1.38
CA THR A 228 -19.20 5.88 1.33
C THR A 228 -20.60 6.40 1.67
N VAL A 229 -20.64 7.61 2.26
CA VAL A 229 -21.87 8.38 2.39
C VAL A 229 -21.70 9.66 1.58
N THR A 230 -22.57 9.86 0.59
CA THR A 230 -22.48 10.98 -0.34
C THR A 230 -23.80 11.75 -0.48
N CYS A 231 -23.70 13.02 -0.88
CA CYS A 231 -24.83 13.82 -1.33
C CYS A 231 -24.43 14.57 -2.61
N ALA A 232 -25.22 14.44 -3.66
CA ALA A 232 -24.92 15.04 -4.98
C ALA A 232 -23.49 14.72 -5.47
N GLY A 233 -23.01 13.51 -5.27
CA GLY A 233 -21.69 13.04 -5.67
C GLY A 233 -20.52 13.53 -4.78
N ARG A 234 -20.80 14.28 -3.71
CA ARG A 234 -19.78 14.73 -2.74
C ARG A 234 -19.85 13.92 -1.46
N GLY A 235 -18.69 13.54 -0.91
CA GLY A 235 -18.60 12.85 0.37
C GLY A 235 -19.13 13.72 1.53
N LEU A 236 -19.81 13.10 2.47
CA LEU A 236 -20.29 13.73 3.69
C LEU A 236 -19.43 13.26 4.86
N ALA A 237 -18.71 14.18 5.49
CA ALA A 237 -17.91 13.91 6.69
C ALA A 237 -18.75 13.82 7.95
N GLY A 238 -18.30 13.03 8.94
CA GLY A 238 -18.89 12.95 10.26
C GLY A 238 -20.25 12.24 10.32
N VAL A 239 -20.67 11.58 9.24
CA VAL A 239 -21.91 10.78 9.24
C VAL A 239 -21.65 9.44 9.94
N VAL A 240 -22.46 9.12 10.93
CA VAL A 240 -22.34 7.86 11.65
C VAL A 240 -22.96 6.72 10.83
N VAL A 241 -22.19 5.64 10.69
CA VAL A 241 -22.62 4.38 10.08
C VAL A 241 -22.44 3.27 11.13
N SER A 242 -23.37 2.33 11.18
CA SER A 242 -23.36 1.23 12.16
C SER A 242 -23.73 -0.09 11.50
N ASP A 243 -23.27 -1.20 12.07
CA ASP A 243 -23.72 -2.55 11.73
C ASP A 243 -24.54 -3.23 12.87
N GLY A 244 -24.94 -2.42 13.84
CA GLY A 244 -25.67 -2.85 15.02
C GLY A 244 -24.79 -3.00 16.26
N ASP A 245 -23.58 -3.52 16.11
CA ASP A 245 -22.60 -3.70 17.20
C ASP A 245 -21.49 -2.64 17.15
N ASN A 246 -21.07 -2.25 15.94
CA ASN A 246 -20.00 -1.28 15.72
C ASN A 246 -20.54 0.00 15.10
N CYS A 247 -19.83 1.12 15.34
CA CYS A 247 -20.11 2.42 14.74
C CYS A 247 -18.82 3.05 14.22
N ALA A 248 -18.93 3.76 13.11
CA ALA A 248 -17.84 4.58 12.55
C ALA A 248 -18.41 5.90 12.02
N ALA A 249 -17.63 6.98 12.15
CA ALA A 249 -17.93 8.24 11.47
C ALA A 249 -17.19 8.31 10.14
N THR A 250 -17.84 8.87 9.11
CA THR A 250 -17.21 9.05 7.80
C THR A 250 -16.10 10.10 7.85
N ASP A 251 -15.04 9.87 7.06
CA ASP A 251 -13.94 10.81 6.85
C ASP A 251 -14.34 12.02 5.96
N SER A 252 -13.39 12.92 5.67
CA SER A 252 -13.61 14.10 4.83
C SER A 252 -14.03 13.78 3.38
N ALA A 253 -13.77 12.56 2.91
CA ALA A 253 -14.22 12.07 1.61
C ALA A 253 -15.55 11.27 1.68
N GLY A 254 -16.16 11.22 2.86
CA GLY A 254 -17.40 10.46 3.11
C GLY A 254 -17.19 8.96 3.27
N ARG A 255 -15.96 8.47 3.45
CA ARG A 255 -15.65 7.04 3.55
C ARG A 255 -15.76 6.58 5.00
N PHE A 256 -16.19 5.34 5.21
CA PHE A 256 -16.20 4.67 6.50
C PHE A 256 -15.62 3.25 6.40
N VAL A 257 -15.17 2.76 7.54
CA VAL A 257 -14.75 1.38 7.76
C VAL A 257 -15.34 0.91 9.09
N LEU A 258 -16.13 -0.17 9.05
CA LEU A 258 -16.60 -0.88 10.23
C LEU A 258 -15.77 -2.17 10.40
N PRO A 259 -15.41 -2.58 11.61
CA PRO A 259 -14.79 -3.87 11.87
C PRO A 259 -15.59 -5.04 11.30
N ALA A 260 -14.95 -6.20 11.14
CA ALA A 260 -15.64 -7.43 10.81
C ALA A 260 -16.69 -7.77 11.88
N ASN A 261 -17.88 -8.15 11.44
CA ASN A 261 -18.97 -8.56 12.33
C ASN A 261 -19.83 -9.62 11.65
N ASP A 262 -19.59 -10.88 11.96
CA ASP A 262 -20.29 -12.00 11.32
C ASP A 262 -21.78 -12.09 11.72
N ARG A 263 -22.18 -11.38 12.80
CA ARG A 263 -23.57 -11.30 13.24
C ARG A 263 -24.35 -10.21 12.54
N ALA A 264 -23.68 -9.22 11.94
CA ALA A 264 -24.35 -8.11 11.28
C ALA A 264 -25.09 -8.57 10.03
N ARG A 265 -26.39 -8.31 9.99
CA ARG A 265 -27.25 -8.58 8.83
C ARG A 265 -27.37 -7.38 7.90
N PHE A 266 -27.17 -6.17 8.43
CA PHE A 266 -27.30 -4.90 7.74
C PHE A 266 -26.24 -3.91 8.18
N VAL A 267 -25.96 -2.95 7.30
CA VAL A 267 -25.21 -1.72 7.60
C VAL A 267 -26.18 -0.56 7.50
N PHE A 268 -26.19 0.32 8.48
CA PHE A 268 -27.11 1.43 8.61
C PHE A 268 -26.39 2.77 8.54
N VAL A 269 -27.01 3.75 7.91
CA VAL A 269 -26.55 5.15 7.98
C VAL A 269 -27.48 5.94 8.90
N SER A 270 -26.91 6.63 9.90
CA SER A 270 -27.64 7.62 10.70
C SER A 270 -27.80 8.88 9.87
N THR A 271 -29.00 9.11 9.35
CA THR A 271 -29.27 10.27 8.48
C THR A 271 -29.05 11.58 9.24
N PRO A 272 -28.04 12.40 8.88
CA PRO A 272 -27.74 13.62 9.64
C PRO A 272 -28.80 14.71 9.40
N ALA A 273 -28.85 15.70 10.31
CA ALA A 273 -29.75 16.84 10.20
C ALA A 273 -29.58 17.56 8.84
N GLY A 274 -30.66 17.96 8.21
CA GLY A 274 -30.65 18.60 6.89
C GLY A 274 -30.54 17.64 5.70
N TYR A 275 -30.51 16.33 5.95
CA TYR A 275 -30.47 15.29 4.92
C TYR A 275 -31.66 14.33 5.05
N ALA A 276 -31.91 13.58 4.00
CA ALA A 276 -32.88 12.49 3.97
C ALA A 276 -32.27 11.30 3.23
N SER A 277 -32.54 10.09 3.70
CA SER A 277 -32.29 8.87 2.97
C SER A 277 -33.27 8.73 1.80
N PRO A 278 -32.87 8.18 0.64
CA PRO A 278 -33.81 7.92 -0.44
C PRO A 278 -34.90 6.93 0.00
N SER A 279 -36.06 7.01 -0.64
CA SER A 279 -37.14 6.05 -0.48
C SER A 279 -37.43 5.38 -1.81
N GLU A 280 -37.57 4.06 -1.80
CA GLU A 280 -37.97 3.25 -2.96
C GLU A 280 -39.19 2.43 -2.55
N GLU A 281 -40.25 2.51 -3.33
CA GLU A 281 -41.53 1.80 -3.05
C GLU A 281 -42.09 2.04 -1.63
N GLY A 282 -41.91 3.25 -1.10
CA GLY A 282 -42.34 3.60 0.25
C GLY A 282 -41.38 3.17 1.36
N VAL A 283 -40.32 2.42 1.07
CA VAL A 283 -39.30 1.98 2.04
C VAL A 283 -38.13 2.93 2.08
N VAL A 284 -37.80 3.47 3.25
CA VAL A 284 -36.63 4.35 3.43
C VAL A 284 -35.37 3.53 3.39
N ARG A 285 -34.46 3.86 2.46
CA ARG A 285 -33.19 3.16 2.23
C ARG A 285 -32.06 3.76 3.08
N HIS A 286 -32.18 3.62 4.40
CA HIS A 286 -31.13 4.00 5.35
C HIS A 286 -30.26 2.81 5.78
N TYR A 287 -30.47 1.62 5.20
CA TYR A 287 -29.72 0.41 5.45
C TYR A 287 -29.43 -0.35 4.15
N LEU A 288 -28.37 -1.14 4.17
CA LEU A 288 -27.99 -2.08 3.11
C LEU A 288 -27.71 -3.45 3.73
N PRO A 289 -27.98 -4.56 3.03
CA PRO A 289 -27.55 -5.88 3.49
C PRO A 289 -26.04 -5.90 3.77
N ALA A 290 -25.66 -6.45 4.91
CA ALA A 290 -24.25 -6.60 5.25
C ALA A 290 -23.61 -7.65 4.33
N LYS A 291 -22.57 -7.26 3.61
CA LYS A 291 -21.82 -8.11 2.70
C LYS A 291 -20.41 -8.29 3.25
N SER A 292 -19.90 -9.51 3.24
CA SER A 292 -18.57 -9.89 3.70
C SER A 292 -17.59 -10.12 2.54
N ASP A 293 -18.04 -9.91 1.29
CA ASP A 293 -17.26 -10.16 0.06
C ASP A 293 -16.32 -9.00 -0.33
N GLY A 294 -16.21 -7.96 0.52
CA GLY A 294 -15.42 -6.77 0.26
C GLY A 294 -16.10 -5.73 -0.65
N SER A 295 -17.35 -5.97 -1.06
CA SER A 295 -18.11 -4.98 -1.82
C SER A 295 -18.45 -3.76 -0.97
N SER A 296 -18.52 -2.58 -1.61
CA SER A 296 -18.80 -1.31 -0.95
C SER A 296 -20.26 -1.20 -0.50
N HIS A 297 -20.48 -0.58 0.66
CA HIS A 297 -21.81 -0.21 1.18
C HIS A 297 -22.00 1.30 1.00
N ASP A 298 -22.46 1.72 -0.18
CA ASP A 298 -22.55 3.13 -0.52
C ASP A 298 -23.94 3.70 -0.29
N PHE A 299 -24.01 4.75 0.53
CA PHE A 299 -25.23 5.48 0.83
C PHE A 299 -25.25 6.80 0.07
N ARG A 300 -26.38 7.11 -0.57
CA ARG A 300 -26.61 8.37 -1.30
C ARG A 300 -27.73 9.15 -0.64
N LEU A 301 -27.35 10.14 0.18
CA LEU A 301 -28.34 11.00 0.85
C LEU A 301 -28.78 12.15 -0.06
N ARG A 302 -29.95 12.70 0.22
CA ARG A 302 -30.49 13.91 -0.43
C ARG A 302 -30.52 15.05 0.58
N ARG A 303 -30.22 16.26 0.14
CA ARG A 303 -30.39 17.45 0.96
C ARG A 303 -31.87 17.77 1.09
N LYS A 304 -32.33 18.03 2.32
CA LYS A 304 -33.68 18.53 2.55
C LYS A 304 -33.80 19.97 2.10
N PRO A 305 -34.99 20.44 1.64
CA PRO A 305 -35.23 21.86 1.41
C PRO A 305 -34.97 22.67 2.68
N SER A 306 -34.43 23.87 2.54
CA SER A 306 -34.22 24.79 3.67
C SER A 306 -35.57 25.23 4.22
N GLY A 307 -35.77 25.11 5.55
CA GLY A 307 -36.96 25.61 6.25
C GLY A 307 -37.83 24.53 6.97
N GLU A 308 -37.43 23.27 6.92
CA GLU A 308 -38.14 22.21 7.66
C GLU A 308 -37.79 22.29 9.16
N THR A 309 -38.66 22.99 9.93
CA THR A 309 -38.51 23.20 11.39
C THR A 309 -39.43 22.33 12.25
N ARG A 310 -40.33 21.57 11.65
CA ARG A 310 -41.26 20.69 12.32
C ARG A 310 -41.06 19.25 11.86
N HIS A 311 -40.95 18.33 12.80
CA HIS A 311 -40.82 16.92 12.54
C HIS A 311 -41.95 16.17 13.26
N GLY A 312 -42.70 15.33 12.53
CA GLY A 312 -43.57 14.34 13.08
C GLY A 312 -42.89 12.98 13.17
N PHE A 313 -43.11 12.23 14.22
CA PHE A 313 -42.71 10.84 14.28
C PHE A 313 -43.90 9.99 14.76
N VAL A 314 -43.96 8.77 14.25
CA VAL A 314 -44.94 7.77 14.70
C VAL A 314 -44.18 6.71 15.46
N VAL A 315 -44.63 6.44 16.68
CA VAL A 315 -44.14 5.30 17.45
C VAL A 315 -45.14 4.16 17.24
N VAL A 316 -44.69 3.06 16.68
CA VAL A 316 -45.47 1.83 16.55
C VAL A 316 -44.82 0.82 17.49
N ALA A 317 -45.56 0.44 18.53
CA ALA A 317 -45.16 -0.62 19.44
C ALA A 317 -45.91 -1.91 19.05
N ASP A 318 -45.17 -3.01 19.01
CA ASP A 318 -45.63 -4.37 18.81
C ASP A 318 -46.66 -4.55 17.66
N PRO A 319 -46.27 -4.31 16.39
CA PRO A 319 -47.16 -4.58 15.27
C PRO A 319 -47.35 -6.09 15.13
N GLN A 320 -48.45 -6.58 15.62
CA GLN A 320 -48.86 -7.96 15.34
C GLN A 320 -49.21 -8.08 13.88
N LEU A 321 -48.37 -8.71 13.11
CA LEU A 321 -48.68 -9.13 11.74
C LEU A 321 -49.42 -10.46 11.81
N PHE A 322 -50.72 -10.42 11.55
CA PHE A 322 -51.55 -11.60 11.34
C PHE A 322 -51.41 -12.11 9.91
#